data_7779a23fc34757b8aa668b9f541803f1
#
_entry.id   7779a23fc34757b8aa668b9f541803f1
#
_cell.length_a   1.000
_cell.length_b   1.000
_cell.length_c   1.000
_cell.angle_alpha   90.00
_cell.angle_beta   90.00
_cell.angle_gamma   90.00
#
_symmetry.space_group_name_H-M   'P 1'
#
loop_
_entity.id
_entity.type
_entity.pdbx_description
1 polymer ?
#
loop_
_entity_poly.entity_id
_entity_poly.type
_entity_poly.pdbx_seq_one_letter_code
_entity_poly.pdbx_strand_id
1 'polypeptide(L)'
;MTEPNKPLDQMSAQERLDLGVECLDAGRLNDAVHILAAVSAGENPGAYSWAQYFLGDVYEDAGNLHEAMTAYNNVHHHANPVAYASAQNSIGILYKNMGRLDDAVAAFSRVVREDNPESYAWAQNNLGTVFQTMRRLDDAAAAFRNVQLNDSPEAYAAAQNNLGSAYEDKELFDDSFAARSRVLRSDSPYIYAVAQLNMGIAYYNNGSLDEAVTAWNRVLEEDDPQSYAEAQRNLALVNKH
;
A
#
# COMPACT_ATOMS: atom_id res chain seq x y z
N MET A 1 12.40 -27.68 6.06
CA MET A 1 13.06 -27.92 7.37
C MET A 1 14.55 -27.84 7.11
N THR A 2 15.18 -26.71 7.42
CA THR A 2 16.62 -26.54 7.34
C THR A 2 17.27 -27.42 8.45
N GLU A 3 18.33 -28.15 8.12
CA GLU A 3 19.07 -28.91 9.14
C GLU A 3 19.55 -27.95 10.23
N PRO A 4 19.24 -28.22 11.52
CA PRO A 4 19.56 -27.27 12.59
C PRO A 4 21.07 -27.36 12.89
N ASN A 5 21.89 -26.62 12.15
CA ASN A 5 23.32 -26.34 12.42
C ASN A 5 24.22 -26.27 11.18
N LYS A 6 23.68 -26.07 9.97
CA LYS A 6 24.52 -25.84 8.80
C LYS A 6 25.17 -24.45 8.90
N PRO A 7 26.53 -24.34 8.86
CA PRO A 7 27.21 -23.04 8.85
C PRO A 7 26.79 -22.19 7.66
N LEU A 8 26.71 -20.86 7.84
CA LEU A 8 26.19 -19.93 6.83
C LEU A 8 27.01 -19.98 5.51
N ASP A 9 28.31 -20.19 5.60
CA ASP A 9 29.24 -20.32 4.47
C ASP A 9 29.04 -21.60 3.64
N GLN A 10 28.37 -22.61 4.20
CA GLN A 10 28.00 -23.85 3.52
C GLN A 10 26.58 -23.84 2.94
N MET A 11 25.79 -22.84 3.27
CA MET A 11 24.43 -22.67 2.75
C MET A 11 24.46 -22.12 1.33
N SER A 12 23.52 -22.57 0.49
CA SER A 12 23.24 -21.93 -0.81
C SER A 12 22.58 -20.56 -0.60
N ALA A 13 22.58 -19.71 -1.64
CA ALA A 13 21.90 -18.41 -1.61
C ALA A 13 20.41 -18.55 -1.24
N GLN A 14 19.73 -19.60 -1.73
CA GLN A 14 18.33 -19.84 -1.39
C GLN A 14 18.15 -20.23 0.09
N GLU A 15 18.99 -21.14 0.63
CA GLU A 15 18.93 -21.51 2.05
C GLU A 15 19.17 -20.31 2.97
N ARG A 16 20.09 -19.39 2.59
CA ARG A 16 20.33 -18.15 3.35
C ARG A 16 19.10 -17.23 3.27
N LEU A 17 18.49 -17.09 2.09
CA LEU A 17 17.25 -16.29 1.95
C LEU A 17 16.15 -16.84 2.85
N ASP A 18 15.88 -18.14 2.76
CA ASP A 18 14.82 -18.81 3.54
C ASP A 18 15.05 -18.62 5.05
N LEU A 19 16.30 -18.84 5.52
CA LEU A 19 16.66 -18.64 6.93
C LEU A 19 16.56 -17.15 7.33
N GLY A 20 16.91 -16.23 6.47
CA GLY A 20 16.76 -14.78 6.70
C GLY A 20 15.30 -14.40 6.89
N VAL A 21 14.39 -14.92 6.06
CA VAL A 21 12.94 -14.71 6.18
C VAL A 21 12.40 -15.36 7.47
N GLU A 22 12.82 -16.59 7.81
CA GLU A 22 12.46 -17.19 9.11
C GLU A 22 12.89 -16.34 10.31
N CYS A 23 14.04 -15.65 10.20
CA CYS A 23 14.49 -14.71 11.24
C CYS A 23 13.63 -13.45 11.31
N LEU A 24 13.16 -12.93 10.16
CA LEU A 24 12.23 -11.80 10.11
C LEU A 24 10.90 -12.14 10.78
N ASP A 25 10.31 -13.30 10.42
CA ASP A 25 9.04 -13.78 10.98
C ASP A 25 9.13 -13.99 12.50
N ALA A 26 10.32 -14.37 12.99
CA ALA A 26 10.61 -14.55 14.42
C ALA A 26 10.99 -13.23 15.14
N GLY A 27 11.02 -12.08 14.44
CA GLY A 27 11.41 -10.78 15.00
C GLY A 27 12.91 -10.65 15.31
N ARG A 28 13.76 -11.57 14.80
CA ARG A 28 15.21 -11.57 15.01
C ARG A 28 15.91 -10.71 13.95
N LEU A 29 15.66 -9.40 13.97
CA LEU A 29 16.06 -8.48 12.90
C LEU A 29 17.58 -8.43 12.65
N ASN A 30 18.41 -8.46 13.70
CA ASN A 30 19.87 -8.42 13.54
C ASN A 30 20.41 -9.69 12.87
N ASP A 31 19.84 -10.87 13.22
CA ASP A 31 20.20 -12.14 12.58
C ASP A 31 19.76 -12.12 11.12
N ALA A 32 18.53 -11.66 10.84
CA ALA A 32 18.00 -11.54 9.49
C ALA A 32 18.89 -10.68 8.61
N VAL A 33 19.27 -9.48 9.06
CA VAL A 33 20.18 -8.59 8.32
C VAL A 33 21.51 -9.27 8.02
N HIS A 34 22.12 -9.93 9.01
CA HIS A 34 23.39 -10.62 8.82
C HIS A 34 23.28 -11.75 7.77
N ILE A 35 22.22 -12.53 7.84
CA ILE A 35 22.01 -13.69 6.94
C ILE A 35 21.64 -13.23 5.53
N LEU A 36 20.71 -12.27 5.38
CA LEU A 36 20.28 -11.74 4.09
C LEU A 36 21.42 -11.02 3.37
N ALA A 37 22.27 -10.29 4.10
CA ALA A 37 23.44 -9.64 3.53
C ALA A 37 24.50 -10.65 2.97
N ALA A 38 24.48 -11.90 3.44
CA ALA A 38 25.34 -12.95 2.92
C ALA A 38 24.81 -13.63 1.64
N VAL A 39 23.61 -13.28 1.15
CA VAL A 39 23.07 -13.81 -0.11
C VAL A 39 23.80 -13.15 -1.29
N SER A 40 24.37 -13.96 -2.16
CA SER A 40 25.21 -13.48 -3.28
C SER A 40 24.45 -13.48 -4.60
N ALA A 41 24.52 -12.35 -5.33
CA ALA A 41 23.98 -12.23 -6.68
C ALA A 41 24.63 -13.21 -7.68
N GLY A 42 25.92 -13.53 -7.49
CA GLY A 42 26.66 -14.46 -8.33
C GLY A 42 26.21 -15.92 -8.18
N GLU A 43 25.65 -16.30 -7.03
CA GLU A 43 25.14 -17.63 -6.77
C GLU A 43 23.70 -17.81 -7.28
N ASN A 44 22.83 -16.85 -6.93
CA ASN A 44 21.41 -16.86 -7.32
C ASN A 44 20.90 -15.41 -7.39
N PRO A 45 20.79 -14.80 -8.59
CA PRO A 45 20.31 -13.42 -8.75
C PRO A 45 18.87 -13.21 -8.24
N GLY A 46 18.02 -14.23 -8.36
CA GLY A 46 16.62 -14.15 -7.89
C GLY A 46 16.54 -14.12 -6.37
N ALA A 47 17.27 -15.01 -5.68
CA ALA A 47 17.35 -15.02 -4.22
C ALA A 47 17.99 -13.73 -3.68
N TYR A 48 19.04 -13.23 -4.36
CA TYR A 48 19.67 -11.94 -4.04
C TYR A 48 18.66 -10.79 -4.12
N SER A 49 17.84 -10.75 -5.18
CA SER A 49 16.82 -9.71 -5.34
C SER A 49 15.83 -9.67 -4.17
N TRP A 50 15.33 -10.84 -3.75
CA TRP A 50 14.47 -10.91 -2.57
C TRP A 50 15.20 -10.54 -1.27
N ALA A 51 16.44 -10.99 -1.10
CA ALA A 51 17.24 -10.64 0.07
C ALA A 51 17.45 -9.11 0.16
N GLN A 52 17.73 -8.46 -0.97
CA GLN A 52 17.88 -6.99 -1.02
C GLN A 52 16.55 -6.27 -0.75
N TYR A 53 15.43 -6.79 -1.25
CA TYR A 53 14.10 -6.25 -0.94
C TYR A 53 13.82 -6.30 0.57
N PHE A 54 13.98 -7.48 1.21
CA PHE A 54 13.75 -7.62 2.64
C PHE A 54 14.74 -6.82 3.51
N LEU A 55 16.00 -6.68 3.07
CA LEU A 55 16.95 -5.76 3.72
C LEU A 55 16.46 -4.31 3.65
N GLY A 56 15.90 -3.92 2.50
CA GLY A 56 15.28 -2.61 2.34
C GLY A 56 14.18 -2.37 3.34
N ASP A 57 13.24 -3.32 3.49
CA ASP A 57 12.13 -3.24 4.44
C ASP A 57 12.65 -3.11 5.89
N VAL A 58 13.63 -3.94 6.30
CA VAL A 58 14.20 -3.86 7.64
C VAL A 58 14.88 -2.52 7.91
N TYR A 59 15.61 -1.99 6.93
CA TYR A 59 16.26 -0.68 7.07
C TYR A 59 15.25 0.47 7.11
N GLU A 60 14.16 0.38 6.33
CA GLU A 60 13.07 1.36 6.35
C GLU A 60 12.38 1.39 7.71
N ASP A 61 12.03 0.23 8.28
CA ASP A 61 11.42 0.09 9.60
C ASP A 61 12.33 0.62 10.72
N ALA A 62 13.65 0.47 10.55
CA ALA A 62 14.64 1.04 11.46
C ALA A 62 14.89 2.55 11.26
N GLY A 63 14.27 3.19 10.25
CA GLY A 63 14.49 4.58 9.90
C GLY A 63 15.79 4.87 9.15
N ASN A 64 16.52 3.84 8.73
CA ASN A 64 17.76 3.92 7.98
C ASN A 64 17.47 4.07 6.47
N LEU A 65 16.88 5.22 6.09
CA LEU A 65 16.32 5.42 4.75
C LEU A 65 17.36 5.38 3.63
N HIS A 66 18.63 5.69 3.90
CA HIS A 66 19.70 5.62 2.91
C HIS A 66 20.06 4.16 2.58
N GLU A 67 20.20 3.34 3.60
CA GLU A 67 20.46 1.91 3.48
C GLU A 67 19.27 1.20 2.83
N ALA A 68 18.03 1.55 3.21
CA ALA A 68 16.81 1.05 2.59
C ALA A 68 16.78 1.35 1.08
N MET A 69 17.01 2.62 0.70
CA MET A 69 17.06 3.02 -0.71
C MET A 69 18.17 2.30 -1.47
N THR A 70 19.33 2.06 -0.85
CA THR A 70 20.44 1.33 -1.45
C THR A 70 20.06 -0.12 -1.71
N ALA A 71 19.47 -0.78 -0.73
CA ALA A 71 19.04 -2.17 -0.84
C ALA A 71 17.95 -2.34 -1.92
N TYR A 72 16.90 -1.51 -1.92
CA TYR A 72 15.88 -1.57 -2.97
C TYR A 72 16.44 -1.31 -4.38
N ASN A 73 17.40 -0.39 -4.55
CA ASN A 73 18.03 -0.14 -5.85
C ASN A 73 18.93 -1.28 -6.33
N ASN A 74 19.35 -2.20 -5.47
CA ASN A 74 20.08 -3.42 -5.86
C ASN A 74 19.15 -4.51 -6.43
N VAL A 75 17.83 -4.33 -6.37
CA VAL A 75 16.85 -5.24 -6.97
C VAL A 75 16.71 -4.91 -8.46
N HIS A 76 17.09 -5.82 -9.32
CA HIS A 76 17.08 -5.62 -10.77
C HIS A 76 15.97 -6.42 -11.45
N HIS A 77 15.23 -5.78 -12.37
CA HIS A 77 14.10 -6.39 -13.08
C HIS A 77 14.46 -7.71 -13.77
N HIS A 78 15.60 -7.76 -14.48
CA HIS A 78 16.04 -8.96 -15.20
C HIS A 78 16.38 -10.14 -14.29
N ALA A 79 16.69 -9.90 -13.03
CA ALA A 79 17.00 -10.93 -12.04
C ALA A 79 15.75 -11.51 -11.38
N ASN A 80 14.79 -10.64 -11.03
CA ASN A 80 13.50 -11.03 -10.46
C ASN A 80 12.47 -9.90 -10.67
N PRO A 81 11.59 -10.00 -11.70
CA PRO A 81 10.57 -8.97 -11.97
C PRO A 81 9.62 -8.72 -10.79
N VAL A 82 9.24 -9.78 -10.07
CA VAL A 82 8.30 -9.67 -8.93
C VAL A 82 8.92 -8.88 -7.79
N ALA A 83 10.15 -9.22 -7.37
CA ALA A 83 10.87 -8.47 -6.33
C ALA A 83 11.14 -7.02 -6.76
N TYR A 84 11.44 -6.81 -8.06
CA TYR A 84 11.64 -5.48 -8.61
C TYR A 84 10.37 -4.62 -8.52
N ALA A 85 9.22 -5.15 -8.87
CA ALA A 85 7.94 -4.45 -8.75
C ALA A 85 7.68 -4.02 -7.31
N SER A 86 7.89 -4.92 -6.34
CA SER A 86 7.75 -4.61 -4.91
C SER A 86 8.75 -3.52 -4.47
N ALA A 87 10.03 -3.65 -4.85
CA ALA A 87 11.05 -2.66 -4.52
C ALA A 87 10.76 -1.27 -5.12
N GLN A 88 10.28 -1.19 -6.38
CA GLN A 88 9.92 0.08 -6.99
C GLN A 88 8.72 0.73 -6.31
N ASN A 89 7.75 -0.05 -5.83
CA ASN A 89 6.65 0.47 -5.03
C ASN A 89 7.16 1.05 -3.70
N SER A 90 8.03 0.35 -2.97
CA SER A 90 8.65 0.86 -1.73
C SER A 90 9.50 2.13 -1.97
N ILE A 91 10.32 2.16 -3.02
CA ILE A 91 11.08 3.35 -3.44
C ILE A 91 10.12 4.54 -3.69
N GLY A 92 9.01 4.30 -4.38
CA GLY A 92 7.98 5.32 -4.63
C GLY A 92 7.39 5.88 -3.34
N ILE A 93 7.10 5.02 -2.36
CA ILE A 93 6.60 5.40 -1.04
C ILE A 93 7.64 6.25 -0.30
N LEU A 94 8.91 5.84 -0.30
CA LEU A 94 9.99 6.62 0.31
C LEU A 94 10.09 8.02 -0.30
N TYR A 95 10.09 8.12 -1.63
CA TYR A 95 10.13 9.43 -2.31
C TYR A 95 8.89 10.28 -1.99
N LYS A 96 7.71 9.69 -1.96
CA LYS A 96 6.47 10.37 -1.56
C LYS A 96 6.59 10.94 -0.15
N ASN A 97 7.09 10.16 0.82
CA ASN A 97 7.26 10.56 2.21
C ASN A 97 8.31 11.67 2.38
N MET A 98 9.33 11.70 1.50
CA MET A 98 10.32 12.77 1.42
C MET A 98 9.81 14.04 0.70
N GLY A 99 8.58 14.03 0.16
CA GLY A 99 8.03 15.13 -0.65
C GLY A 99 8.63 15.23 -2.06
N ARG A 100 9.41 14.21 -2.49
CA ARG A 100 10.01 14.13 -3.83
C ARG A 100 9.00 13.53 -4.81
N LEU A 101 7.94 14.28 -5.10
CA LEU A 101 6.77 13.77 -5.80
C LEU A 101 7.06 13.30 -7.24
N ASP A 102 7.90 14.00 -7.99
CA ASP A 102 8.28 13.58 -9.35
C ASP A 102 9.08 12.27 -9.36
N ASP A 103 9.97 12.08 -8.39
CA ASP A 103 10.70 10.83 -8.23
C ASP A 103 9.78 9.67 -7.82
N ALA A 104 8.78 9.96 -6.97
CA ALA A 104 7.75 8.98 -6.60
C ALA A 104 6.94 8.55 -7.83
N VAL A 105 6.50 9.50 -8.67
CA VAL A 105 5.84 9.22 -9.95
C VAL A 105 6.71 8.31 -10.82
N ALA A 106 8.00 8.64 -10.95
CA ALA A 106 8.92 7.85 -11.76
C ALA A 106 9.10 6.41 -11.23
N ALA A 107 9.16 6.21 -9.91
CA ALA A 107 9.30 4.90 -9.30
C ALA A 107 8.02 4.06 -9.46
N PHE A 108 6.85 4.58 -9.09
CA PHE A 108 5.57 3.87 -9.25
C PHE A 108 5.28 3.52 -10.72
N SER A 109 5.64 4.37 -11.67
CA SER A 109 5.44 4.12 -13.10
C SER A 109 6.29 2.99 -13.68
N ARG A 110 7.31 2.50 -12.95
CA ARG A 110 8.10 1.33 -13.35
C ARG A 110 7.46 0.00 -12.96
N VAL A 111 6.45 0.03 -12.09
CA VAL A 111 5.73 -1.17 -11.68
C VAL A 111 4.74 -1.52 -12.77
N VAL A 112 4.85 -2.69 -13.36
CA VAL A 112 3.94 -3.20 -14.38
C VAL A 112 3.14 -4.38 -13.86
N ARG A 113 1.90 -4.52 -14.35
CA ARG A 113 0.96 -5.54 -13.85
C ARG A 113 1.45 -6.97 -14.09
N GLU A 114 2.11 -7.18 -15.22
CA GLU A 114 2.63 -8.48 -15.65
C GLU A 114 3.69 -9.04 -14.70
N ASP A 115 4.46 -8.16 -14.04
CA ASP A 115 5.48 -8.57 -13.09
C ASP A 115 4.87 -8.98 -11.74
N ASN A 116 3.96 -8.15 -11.23
CA ASN A 116 3.26 -8.39 -9.97
C ASN A 116 1.95 -7.58 -9.93
N PRO A 117 0.78 -8.21 -10.17
CA PRO A 117 -0.51 -7.52 -10.16
C PRO A 117 -0.82 -6.78 -8.86
N GLU A 118 -0.50 -7.38 -7.70
CA GLU A 118 -0.74 -6.76 -6.40
C GLU A 118 0.13 -5.52 -6.19
N SER A 119 1.44 -5.62 -6.45
CA SER A 119 2.34 -4.45 -6.37
C SER A 119 1.93 -3.36 -7.36
N TYR A 120 1.47 -3.74 -8.56
CA TYR A 120 0.93 -2.80 -9.53
C TYR A 120 -0.31 -2.07 -9.00
N ALA A 121 -1.26 -2.79 -8.40
CA ALA A 121 -2.47 -2.19 -7.83
C ALA A 121 -2.13 -1.16 -6.74
N TRP A 122 -1.23 -1.51 -5.82
CA TRP A 122 -0.76 -0.58 -4.80
C TRP A 122 0.04 0.59 -5.39
N ALA A 123 0.89 0.35 -6.39
CA ALA A 123 1.63 1.42 -7.07
C ALA A 123 0.69 2.41 -7.77
N GLN A 124 -0.37 1.93 -8.44
CA GLN A 124 -1.37 2.79 -9.07
C GLN A 124 -2.18 3.60 -8.04
N ASN A 125 -2.56 2.98 -6.91
CA ASN A 125 -3.21 3.70 -5.81
C ASN A 125 -2.30 4.79 -5.24
N ASN A 126 -1.03 4.48 -4.98
CA ASN A 126 -0.06 5.44 -4.48
C ASN A 126 0.23 6.56 -5.51
N LEU A 127 0.34 6.23 -6.79
CA LEU A 127 0.51 7.18 -7.88
C LEU A 127 -0.67 8.17 -7.93
N GLY A 128 -1.90 7.67 -7.79
CA GLY A 128 -3.09 8.51 -7.69
C GLY A 128 -3.01 9.49 -6.52
N THR A 129 -2.57 9.05 -5.33
CA THR A 129 -2.41 9.94 -4.17
C THR A 129 -1.31 10.99 -4.39
N VAL A 130 -0.22 10.63 -5.08
CA VAL A 130 0.82 11.58 -5.47
C VAL A 130 0.27 12.63 -6.44
N PHE A 131 -0.45 12.22 -7.47
CA PHE A 131 -1.07 13.16 -8.42
C PHE A 131 -2.11 14.08 -7.74
N GLN A 132 -2.89 13.56 -6.81
CA GLN A 132 -3.83 14.37 -6.02
C GLN A 132 -3.07 15.43 -5.19
N THR A 133 -1.97 15.06 -4.55
CA THR A 133 -1.09 16.00 -3.82
C THR A 133 -0.53 17.08 -4.75
N MET A 134 -0.19 16.72 -5.99
CA MET A 134 0.27 17.65 -7.04
C MET A 134 -0.88 18.47 -7.67
N ARG A 135 -2.13 18.30 -7.23
CA ARG A 135 -3.35 18.90 -7.80
C ARG A 135 -3.61 18.48 -9.26
N ARG A 136 -3.05 17.38 -9.69
CA ARG A 136 -3.26 16.78 -11.01
C ARG A 136 -4.43 15.78 -10.93
N LEU A 137 -5.64 16.30 -10.71
CA LEU A 137 -6.81 15.50 -10.33
C LEU A 137 -7.28 14.54 -11.43
N ASP A 138 -7.09 14.87 -12.71
CA ASP A 138 -7.43 13.96 -13.81
C ASP A 138 -6.47 12.76 -13.88
N ASP A 139 -5.18 13.02 -13.67
CA ASP A 139 -4.16 11.96 -13.60
C ASP A 139 -4.38 11.08 -12.36
N ALA A 140 -4.74 11.67 -11.24
CA ALA A 140 -5.10 10.93 -10.02
C ALA A 140 -6.27 9.97 -10.27
N ALA A 141 -7.37 10.48 -10.86
CA ALA A 141 -8.52 9.67 -11.19
C ALA A 141 -8.19 8.55 -12.20
N ALA A 142 -7.32 8.82 -13.17
CA ALA A 142 -6.86 7.81 -14.11
C ALA A 142 -6.05 6.70 -13.42
N ALA A 143 -5.12 7.06 -12.54
CA ALA A 143 -4.33 6.09 -11.78
C ALA A 143 -5.21 5.20 -10.89
N PHE A 144 -6.14 5.78 -10.11
CA PHE A 144 -7.07 5.00 -9.28
C PHE A 144 -7.94 4.05 -10.08
N ARG A 145 -8.41 4.44 -11.29
CA ARG A 145 -9.20 3.56 -12.17
C ARG A 145 -8.40 2.40 -12.76
N ASN A 146 -7.07 2.49 -12.82
CA ASN A 146 -6.21 1.40 -13.26
C ASN A 146 -6.15 0.23 -12.28
N VAL A 147 -6.53 0.44 -11.01
CA VAL A 147 -6.58 -0.62 -10.00
C VAL A 147 -7.78 -1.52 -10.25
N GLN A 148 -7.54 -2.82 -10.42
CA GLN A 148 -8.58 -3.82 -10.65
C GLN A 148 -8.80 -4.68 -9.40
N LEU A 149 -10.06 -5.09 -9.18
CA LEU A 149 -10.42 -5.94 -8.05
C LEU A 149 -9.62 -7.26 -8.01
N ASN A 150 -9.39 -7.85 -9.19
CA ASN A 150 -8.67 -9.12 -9.32
C ASN A 150 -7.16 -9.01 -9.05
N ASP A 151 -6.57 -7.81 -9.11
CA ASP A 151 -5.16 -7.61 -8.81
C ASP A 151 -4.93 -7.62 -7.29
N SER A 152 -5.78 -6.91 -6.55
CA SER A 152 -5.82 -6.86 -5.09
C SER A 152 -7.15 -6.25 -4.64
N PRO A 153 -8.04 -7.00 -3.98
CA PRO A 153 -9.31 -6.46 -3.46
C PRO A 153 -9.10 -5.29 -2.51
N GLU A 154 -8.10 -5.37 -1.64
CA GLU A 154 -7.79 -4.31 -0.69
C GLU A 154 -7.29 -3.03 -1.38
N ALA A 155 -6.34 -3.14 -2.31
CA ALA A 155 -5.87 -2.00 -3.09
C ALA A 155 -7.00 -1.38 -3.94
N TYR A 156 -7.90 -2.23 -4.48
CA TYR A 156 -9.07 -1.75 -5.20
C TYR A 156 -10.01 -0.95 -4.29
N ALA A 157 -10.32 -1.44 -3.10
CA ALA A 157 -11.14 -0.73 -2.13
C ALA A 157 -10.51 0.63 -1.76
N ALA A 158 -9.19 0.65 -1.49
CA ALA A 158 -8.44 1.89 -1.22
C ALA A 158 -8.52 2.86 -2.40
N ALA A 159 -8.30 2.37 -3.62
CA ALA A 159 -8.36 3.20 -4.83
C ALA A 159 -9.76 3.77 -5.08
N GLN A 160 -10.84 3.00 -4.85
CA GLN A 160 -12.21 3.50 -4.99
C GLN A 160 -12.54 4.58 -3.94
N ASN A 161 -12.11 4.41 -2.68
CA ASN A 161 -12.27 5.44 -1.66
C ASN A 161 -11.49 6.72 -2.02
N ASN A 162 -10.25 6.60 -2.47
CA ASN A 162 -9.40 7.72 -2.87
C ASN A 162 -9.90 8.41 -4.16
N LEU A 163 -10.45 7.64 -5.11
CA LEU A 163 -11.11 8.16 -6.30
C LEU A 163 -12.31 9.03 -5.91
N GLY A 164 -13.08 8.59 -4.90
CA GLY A 164 -14.15 9.41 -4.32
C GLY A 164 -13.63 10.76 -3.82
N SER A 165 -12.51 10.78 -3.09
CA SER A 165 -11.90 12.03 -2.63
C SER A 165 -11.40 12.92 -3.78
N ALA A 166 -10.81 12.32 -4.82
CA ALA A 166 -10.38 13.06 -6.01
C ALA A 166 -11.57 13.68 -6.77
N TYR A 167 -12.73 13.02 -6.79
CA TYR A 167 -13.94 13.57 -7.35
C TYR A 167 -14.53 14.70 -6.51
N GLU A 168 -14.47 14.62 -5.17
CA GLU A 168 -14.85 15.74 -4.29
C GLU A 168 -13.98 16.97 -4.52
N ASP A 169 -12.67 16.78 -4.66
CA ASP A 169 -11.74 17.87 -5.03
C ASP A 169 -12.09 18.55 -6.37
N LYS A 170 -12.87 17.87 -7.23
CA LYS A 170 -13.41 18.36 -8.50
C LYS A 170 -14.88 18.80 -8.41
N GLU A 171 -15.48 18.76 -7.22
CA GLU A 171 -16.91 19.05 -6.98
C GLU A 171 -17.87 18.09 -7.75
N LEU A 172 -17.40 16.86 -8.09
CA LEU A 172 -18.16 15.82 -8.79
C LEU A 172 -18.74 14.84 -7.75
N PHE A 173 -19.72 15.26 -6.97
CA PHE A 173 -20.22 14.51 -5.82
C PHE A 173 -20.90 13.19 -6.21
N ASP A 174 -21.67 13.16 -7.30
CA ASP A 174 -22.32 11.91 -7.77
C ASP A 174 -21.27 10.84 -8.13
N ASP A 175 -20.18 11.25 -8.81
CA ASP A 175 -19.08 10.35 -9.14
C ASP A 175 -18.32 9.88 -7.90
N SER A 176 -18.17 10.75 -6.87
CA SER A 176 -17.59 10.41 -5.58
C SER A 176 -18.39 9.31 -4.89
N PHE A 177 -19.71 9.49 -4.78
CA PHE A 177 -20.60 8.49 -4.19
C PHE A 177 -20.58 7.16 -4.97
N ALA A 178 -20.61 7.23 -6.30
CA ALA A 178 -20.53 6.05 -7.16
C ALA A 178 -19.19 5.29 -6.98
N ALA A 179 -18.08 5.98 -6.81
CA ALA A 179 -16.79 5.37 -6.55
C ALA A 179 -16.78 4.65 -5.19
N ARG A 180 -17.08 5.36 -4.09
CA ARG A 180 -17.09 4.78 -2.74
C ARG A 180 -18.10 3.66 -2.55
N SER A 181 -19.24 3.68 -3.26
CA SER A 181 -20.23 2.61 -3.20
C SER A 181 -19.74 1.26 -3.72
N ARG A 182 -18.61 1.23 -4.46
CA ARG A 182 -17.95 0.00 -4.93
C ARG A 182 -17.05 -0.63 -3.88
N VAL A 183 -16.76 0.07 -2.78
CA VAL A 183 -16.01 -0.50 -1.66
C VAL A 183 -16.89 -1.47 -0.91
N LEU A 184 -16.53 -2.75 -0.90
CA LEU A 184 -17.27 -3.76 -0.16
C LEU A 184 -16.53 -4.11 1.14
N ARG A 185 -17.33 -4.42 2.18
CA ARG A 185 -16.78 -4.86 3.47
C ARG A 185 -15.98 -6.16 3.35
N SER A 186 -16.35 -7.03 2.38
CA SER A 186 -15.62 -8.27 2.07
C SER A 186 -14.21 -8.04 1.52
N ASP A 187 -13.95 -6.89 0.89
CA ASP A 187 -12.66 -6.58 0.27
C ASP A 187 -11.67 -6.06 1.32
N SER A 188 -12.15 -5.19 2.21
CA SER A 188 -11.44 -4.70 3.39
C SER A 188 -12.44 -4.06 4.36
N PRO A 189 -12.72 -4.69 5.53
CA PRO A 189 -13.61 -4.11 6.54
C PRO A 189 -13.17 -2.71 6.98
N TYR A 190 -11.87 -2.53 7.21
CA TYR A 190 -11.27 -1.25 7.58
C TYR A 190 -11.54 -0.15 6.54
N ILE A 191 -11.21 -0.42 5.26
CA ILE A 191 -11.40 0.59 4.20
C ILE A 191 -12.90 0.84 3.96
N TYR A 192 -13.75 -0.18 4.11
CA TYR A 192 -15.20 -0.01 4.04
C TYR A 192 -15.71 0.95 5.10
N ALA A 193 -15.27 0.82 6.35
CA ALA A 193 -15.64 1.72 7.44
C ALA A 193 -15.21 3.16 7.14
N VAL A 194 -13.98 3.37 6.68
CA VAL A 194 -13.48 4.68 6.24
C VAL A 194 -14.29 5.26 5.09
N ALA A 195 -14.63 4.44 4.08
CA ALA A 195 -15.42 4.87 2.93
C ALA A 195 -16.83 5.29 3.33
N GLN A 196 -17.50 4.52 4.23
CA GLN A 196 -18.84 4.88 4.75
C GLN A 196 -18.81 6.16 5.60
N LEU A 197 -17.76 6.34 6.43
CA LEU A 197 -17.56 7.58 7.18
C LEU A 197 -17.46 8.78 6.23
N ASN A 198 -16.59 8.69 5.23
CA ASN A 198 -16.36 9.75 4.25
C ASN A 198 -17.61 10.02 3.40
N MET A 199 -18.37 8.99 3.00
CA MET A 199 -19.66 9.17 2.32
C MET A 199 -20.65 9.95 3.17
N GLY A 200 -20.74 9.61 4.45
CA GLY A 200 -21.63 10.32 5.37
C GLY A 200 -21.24 11.79 5.52
N ILE A 201 -19.95 12.09 5.62
CA ILE A 201 -19.45 13.47 5.67
C ILE A 201 -19.80 14.23 4.37
N ALA A 202 -19.59 13.60 3.22
CA ALA A 202 -19.91 14.20 1.93
C ALA A 202 -21.40 14.46 1.74
N TYR A 203 -22.26 13.50 2.14
CA TYR A 203 -23.72 13.67 2.13
C TYR A 203 -24.16 14.80 3.07
N TYR A 204 -23.60 14.86 4.27
CA TYR A 204 -23.89 15.92 5.22
C TYR A 204 -23.55 17.30 4.67
N ASN A 205 -22.35 17.45 4.08
CA ASN A 205 -21.89 18.70 3.48
C ASN A 205 -22.76 19.12 2.28
N ASN A 206 -23.34 18.15 1.58
CA ASN A 206 -24.27 18.38 0.46
C ASN A 206 -25.74 18.57 0.90
N GLY A 207 -26.02 18.56 2.20
CA GLY A 207 -27.37 18.75 2.76
C GLY A 207 -28.26 17.49 2.75
N SER A 208 -27.75 16.33 2.37
CA SER A 208 -28.45 15.04 2.29
C SER A 208 -28.36 14.31 3.65
N LEU A 209 -29.11 14.79 4.65
CA LEU A 209 -28.99 14.33 6.05
C LEU A 209 -29.36 12.86 6.24
N ASP A 210 -30.40 12.37 5.58
CA ASP A 210 -30.87 10.99 5.72
C ASP A 210 -29.83 10.00 5.17
N GLU A 211 -29.23 10.33 4.03
CA GLU A 211 -28.14 9.56 3.42
C GLU A 211 -26.89 9.59 4.29
N ALA A 212 -26.55 10.74 4.89
CA ALA A 212 -25.44 10.88 5.82
C ALA A 212 -25.61 9.95 7.04
N VAL A 213 -26.79 9.99 7.67
CA VAL A 213 -27.13 9.11 8.80
C VAL A 213 -27.06 7.64 8.39
N THR A 214 -27.57 7.31 7.20
CA THR A 214 -27.53 5.94 6.68
C THR A 214 -26.11 5.44 6.50
N ALA A 215 -25.21 6.27 5.94
CA ALA A 215 -23.81 5.92 5.74
C ALA A 215 -23.08 5.74 7.08
N TRP A 216 -23.20 6.67 8.03
CA TRP A 216 -22.56 6.58 9.33
C TRP A 216 -23.03 5.38 10.16
N ASN A 217 -24.31 4.98 10.06
CA ASN A 217 -24.82 3.78 10.73
C ASN A 217 -24.27 2.45 10.18
N ARG A 218 -23.61 2.46 9.00
CA ARG A 218 -22.93 1.29 8.45
C ARG A 218 -21.49 1.12 8.96
N VAL A 219 -20.94 2.13 9.64
CA VAL A 219 -19.61 2.05 10.25
C VAL A 219 -19.72 1.24 11.53
N LEU A 220 -19.00 0.11 11.60
CA LEU A 220 -19.00 -0.78 12.75
C LEU A 220 -17.70 -0.64 13.55
N GLU A 221 -17.79 -0.75 14.87
CA GLU A 221 -16.64 -0.64 15.76
C GLU A 221 -15.61 -1.73 15.50
N GLU A 222 -16.06 -2.95 15.14
CA GLU A 222 -15.20 -4.08 14.83
C GLU A 222 -14.40 -3.92 13.52
N ASP A 223 -14.87 -3.07 12.57
CA ASP A 223 -14.18 -2.80 11.31
C ASP A 223 -13.09 -1.75 11.47
N ASP A 224 -13.40 -0.65 12.17
CA ASP A 224 -12.46 0.40 12.55
C ASP A 224 -13.00 1.22 13.74
N PRO A 225 -12.47 1.03 14.95
CA PRO A 225 -12.90 1.77 16.15
C PRO A 225 -12.80 3.29 16.02
N GLN A 226 -11.80 3.78 15.27
CA GLN A 226 -11.61 5.22 15.07
C GLN A 226 -12.71 5.83 14.19
N SER A 227 -12.96 5.25 13.02
CA SER A 227 -14.04 5.67 12.13
C SER A 227 -15.40 5.54 12.79
N TYR A 228 -15.63 4.46 13.58
CA TYR A 228 -16.85 4.29 14.35
C TYR A 228 -17.06 5.41 15.35
N ALA A 229 -16.07 5.74 16.17
CA ALA A 229 -16.16 6.83 17.14
C ALA A 229 -16.44 8.19 16.47
N GLU A 230 -15.90 8.43 15.28
CA GLU A 230 -16.16 9.65 14.51
C GLU A 230 -17.57 9.65 13.92
N ALA A 231 -18.03 8.53 13.35
CA ALA A 231 -19.39 8.39 12.86
C ALA A 231 -20.44 8.62 13.99
N GLN A 232 -20.20 8.08 15.19
CA GLN A 232 -21.09 8.30 16.35
C GLN A 232 -21.13 9.78 16.78
N ARG A 233 -19.99 10.48 16.74
CA ARG A 233 -19.96 11.94 16.99
C ARG A 233 -20.78 12.71 15.96
N ASN A 234 -20.69 12.37 14.69
CA ASN A 234 -21.43 13.01 13.62
C ASN A 234 -22.94 12.73 13.73
N LEU A 235 -23.35 11.50 14.03
CA LEU A 235 -24.75 11.13 14.32
C LEU A 235 -25.32 11.93 15.51
N ALA A 236 -24.55 12.11 16.58
CA ALA A 236 -24.97 12.88 17.72
C ALA A 236 -25.16 14.39 17.43
N LEU A 237 -24.44 14.93 16.46
CA LEU A 237 -24.62 16.32 16.00
C LEU A 237 -25.92 16.50 15.22
N VAL A 238 -26.24 15.58 14.30
CA VAL A 238 -27.48 15.63 13.50
C VAL A 238 -28.73 15.47 14.37
N ASN A 239 -28.71 14.61 15.40
CA ASN A 239 -29.84 14.34 16.30
C ASN A 239 -30.15 15.49 17.28
N LYS A 240 -29.35 16.56 17.32
CA LYS A 240 -29.59 17.75 18.17
C LYS A 240 -30.33 18.87 17.46
N HIS A 241 -30.56 18.72 16.17
CA HIS A 241 -31.29 19.67 15.33
C HIS A 241 -32.60 19.06 14.80
#